data_7573488f11c2fff8469ded6369e4c424
#
_entry.id   7573488f11c2fff8469ded6369e4c424
#
_cell.length_a   1.000
_cell.length_b   1.000
_cell.length_c   1.000
_cell.angle_alpha   90.00
_cell.angle_beta   90.00
_cell.angle_gamma   90.00
#
_symmetry.space_group_name_H-M   'P 1'
#
loop_
_entity.id
_entity.type
_entity.pdbx_description
1 polymer ?
#
loop_
_entity_poly.entity_id
_entity_poly.type
_entity_poly.pdbx_seq_one_letter_code
_entity_poly.pdbx_strand_id
1 'polypeptide(L)'
;MVRLASVNVNGVRAAFRKGMQPWLEASGVDVLALQEVRAEREDLEALLGDDWVIAHDAASQKGRAGVAIATKVSHDEVRVDFGPKSVDTAGRWVEVDITTPAGNPLTVVNCYVHSGEAGTPKQDAKYEFLEIMTKRMAELGASDRPTVVVGDLNVGHRWLDIRNWKGNLKNSGFLPEERAYFDTWIGHEDSEDYNLGTGGRFVDVGRKVHGEVEGPYSWWSWRGKAFDNDTGWRIDYHLANAPLAATVTDYRIDRAPSYDTRWSDHAPVIADYDI
;
A
#
# COMPACT_ATOMS: atom_id res chain seq x y z
N MET A 1 -0.82 -19.87 6.76
CA MET A 1 -0.17 -18.95 5.81
C MET A 1 -1.24 -18.08 5.17
N VAL A 2 -1.01 -16.76 5.09
CA VAL A 2 -1.90 -15.77 4.48
C VAL A 2 -1.13 -15.06 3.36
N ARG A 3 -1.69 -15.05 2.14
CA ARG A 3 -1.18 -14.28 1.00
C ARG A 3 -1.95 -12.97 0.88
N LEU A 4 -1.25 -11.86 1.03
CA LEU A 4 -1.81 -10.52 0.93
C LEU A 4 -1.27 -9.80 -0.29
N ALA A 5 -2.16 -9.26 -1.13
CA ALA A 5 -1.80 -8.39 -2.24
C ALA A 5 -2.31 -6.97 -2.01
N SER A 6 -1.48 -6.00 -2.34
CA SER A 6 -1.82 -4.58 -2.38
C SER A 6 -1.60 -4.04 -3.79
N VAL A 7 -2.55 -3.30 -4.34
CA VAL A 7 -2.40 -2.68 -5.67
C VAL A 7 -3.28 -1.46 -5.85
N ASN A 8 -2.69 -0.39 -6.33
CA ASN A 8 -3.42 0.75 -6.89
C ASN A 8 -3.96 0.35 -8.28
N VAL A 9 -5.28 0.26 -8.40
CA VAL A 9 -5.95 -0.22 -9.63
C VAL A 9 -6.24 0.89 -10.64
N ASN A 10 -6.02 2.16 -10.27
CA ASN A 10 -6.31 3.32 -11.14
C ASN A 10 -7.72 3.26 -11.76
N GLY A 11 -8.70 2.84 -10.93
CA GLY A 11 -10.09 2.59 -11.30
C GLY A 11 -10.39 1.11 -11.53
N VAL A 12 -11.05 0.47 -10.55
CA VAL A 12 -11.27 -0.98 -10.52
C VAL A 12 -12.01 -1.51 -11.76
N ARG A 13 -13.06 -0.79 -12.23
CA ARG A 13 -13.79 -1.19 -13.44
C ARG A 13 -12.89 -1.20 -14.69
N ALA A 14 -11.95 -0.27 -14.78
CA ALA A 14 -11.00 -0.22 -15.89
C ALA A 14 -9.96 -1.34 -15.79
N ALA A 15 -9.45 -1.62 -14.58
CA ALA A 15 -8.50 -2.69 -14.33
C ALA A 15 -9.08 -4.07 -14.70
N PHE A 16 -10.32 -4.36 -14.28
CA PHE A 16 -11.01 -5.61 -14.64
C PHE A 16 -11.18 -5.76 -16.15
N ARG A 17 -11.64 -4.71 -16.86
CA ARG A 17 -11.76 -4.74 -18.33
C ARG A 17 -10.43 -4.98 -19.05
N LYS A 18 -9.31 -4.60 -18.42
CA LYS A 18 -7.95 -4.76 -19.00
C LYS A 18 -7.27 -6.06 -18.59
N GLY A 19 -7.88 -6.93 -17.81
CA GLY A 19 -7.33 -8.25 -17.49
C GLY A 19 -6.92 -8.46 -16.03
N MET A 20 -7.41 -7.66 -15.08
CA MET A 20 -7.16 -7.90 -13.65
C MET A 20 -7.78 -9.23 -13.17
N GLN A 21 -8.96 -9.62 -13.69
CA GLN A 21 -9.66 -10.83 -13.23
C GLN A 21 -8.83 -12.12 -13.40
N PRO A 22 -8.25 -12.45 -14.58
CA PRO A 22 -7.41 -13.64 -14.71
C PRO A 22 -6.19 -13.64 -13.77
N TRP A 23 -5.62 -12.45 -13.51
CA TRP A 23 -4.55 -12.32 -12.53
C TRP A 23 -5.05 -12.67 -11.12
N LEU A 24 -6.19 -12.13 -10.70
CA LEU A 24 -6.75 -12.36 -9.37
C LEU A 24 -7.06 -13.86 -9.16
N GLU A 25 -7.67 -14.51 -10.14
CA GLU A 25 -7.99 -15.94 -10.11
C GLU A 25 -6.74 -16.81 -9.97
N ALA A 26 -5.63 -16.43 -10.64
CA ALA A 26 -4.38 -17.20 -10.63
C ALA A 26 -3.48 -16.87 -9.42
N SER A 27 -3.67 -15.74 -8.76
CA SER A 27 -2.77 -15.22 -7.73
C SER A 27 -2.78 -16.01 -6.42
N GLY A 28 -3.90 -16.66 -6.10
CA GLY A 28 -4.12 -17.36 -4.83
C GLY A 28 -4.13 -16.43 -3.62
N VAL A 29 -4.57 -15.18 -3.81
CA VAL A 29 -4.61 -14.14 -2.76
C VAL A 29 -5.77 -14.40 -1.80
N ASP A 30 -5.49 -14.32 -0.50
CA ASP A 30 -6.47 -14.43 0.59
C ASP A 30 -6.99 -13.05 1.03
N VAL A 31 -6.13 -12.03 0.96
CA VAL A 31 -6.42 -10.65 1.33
C VAL A 31 -6.00 -9.72 0.20
N LEU A 32 -6.92 -8.94 -0.34
CA LEU A 32 -6.71 -8.01 -1.45
C LEU A 32 -6.98 -6.57 -1.00
N ALA A 33 -5.95 -5.73 -0.98
CA ALA A 33 -6.02 -4.31 -0.67
C ALA A 33 -5.94 -3.49 -1.97
N LEU A 34 -6.98 -2.69 -2.24
CA LEU A 34 -7.14 -1.91 -3.46
C LEU A 34 -7.08 -0.41 -3.16
N GLN A 35 -6.31 0.35 -3.91
CA GLN A 35 -6.27 1.80 -3.88
C GLN A 35 -6.76 2.36 -5.22
N GLU A 36 -7.20 3.61 -5.21
CA GLU A 36 -7.85 4.27 -6.35
C GLU A 36 -8.99 3.43 -6.96
N VAL A 37 -9.84 2.89 -6.11
CA VAL A 37 -11.00 2.08 -6.51
C VAL A 37 -11.91 2.85 -7.47
N ARG A 38 -12.17 4.16 -7.21
CA ARG A 38 -12.95 5.07 -8.05
C ARG A 38 -14.33 4.52 -8.46
N ALA A 39 -14.93 3.73 -7.60
CA ALA A 39 -16.21 3.06 -7.82
C ALA A 39 -17.00 2.97 -6.51
N GLU A 40 -18.26 2.68 -6.59
CA GLU A 40 -19.12 2.44 -5.44
C GLU A 40 -18.96 0.97 -4.97
N ARG A 41 -19.48 0.66 -3.78
CA ARG A 41 -19.37 -0.68 -3.18
C ARG A 41 -20.00 -1.76 -4.04
N GLU A 42 -21.15 -1.47 -4.64
CA GLU A 42 -21.89 -2.38 -5.51
C GLU A 42 -21.08 -2.78 -6.75
N ASP A 43 -20.28 -1.89 -7.28
CA ASP A 43 -19.35 -2.20 -8.38
C ASP A 43 -18.28 -3.22 -7.93
N LEU A 44 -17.74 -3.05 -6.71
CA LEU A 44 -16.75 -3.99 -6.15
C LEU A 44 -17.36 -5.37 -5.92
N GLU A 45 -18.55 -5.44 -5.32
CA GLU A 45 -19.29 -6.68 -5.08
C GLU A 45 -19.57 -7.42 -6.40
N ALA A 46 -20.01 -6.70 -7.43
CA ALA A 46 -20.25 -7.27 -8.75
C ALA A 46 -19.00 -7.79 -9.45
N LEU A 47 -17.84 -7.16 -9.23
CA LEU A 47 -16.58 -7.52 -9.88
C LEU A 47 -15.82 -8.63 -9.15
N LEU A 48 -15.84 -8.63 -7.81
CA LEU A 48 -15.12 -9.60 -6.99
C LEU A 48 -15.94 -10.89 -6.74
N GLY A 49 -17.28 -10.77 -6.72
CA GLY A 49 -18.19 -11.90 -6.45
C GLY A 49 -18.31 -12.23 -4.96
N ASP A 50 -19.18 -13.20 -4.67
CA ASP A 50 -19.65 -13.54 -3.32
C ASP A 50 -18.59 -14.20 -2.42
N ASP A 51 -17.48 -14.65 -3.00
CA ASP A 51 -16.36 -15.25 -2.25
C ASP A 51 -15.56 -14.24 -1.44
N TRP A 52 -15.84 -12.95 -1.58
CA TRP A 52 -15.08 -11.89 -0.93
C TRP A 52 -15.95 -11.09 0.06
N VAL A 53 -15.45 -10.94 1.29
CA VAL A 53 -16.01 -10.00 2.26
C VAL A 53 -15.28 -8.66 2.08
N ILE A 54 -16.02 -7.58 1.82
CA ILE A 54 -15.44 -6.29 1.41
C ILE A 54 -15.65 -5.24 2.49
N ALA A 55 -14.57 -4.58 2.90
CA ALA A 55 -14.58 -3.29 3.60
C ALA A 55 -14.17 -2.21 2.59
N HIS A 56 -14.93 -1.14 2.48
CA HIS A 56 -14.71 -0.09 1.50
C HIS A 56 -14.91 1.29 2.12
N ASP A 57 -13.93 2.17 1.94
CA ASP A 57 -14.01 3.59 2.21
C ASP A 57 -14.02 4.34 0.88
N ALA A 58 -15.18 4.90 0.53
CA ALA A 58 -15.35 5.68 -0.68
C ALA A 58 -14.87 7.11 -0.49
N ALA A 59 -14.30 7.72 -1.52
CA ALA A 59 -13.95 9.13 -1.48
C ALA A 59 -15.20 10.01 -1.40
N SER A 60 -15.07 11.18 -0.77
CA SER A 60 -16.11 12.22 -0.74
C SER A 60 -16.53 12.69 -2.15
N GLN A 61 -15.63 12.59 -3.12
CA GLN A 61 -15.83 12.94 -4.53
C GLN A 61 -15.89 11.70 -5.41
N LYS A 62 -17.01 11.48 -6.10
CA LYS A 62 -17.18 10.36 -7.05
C LYS A 62 -16.05 10.28 -8.09
N GLY A 63 -15.57 9.07 -8.35
CA GLY A 63 -14.55 8.80 -9.36
C GLY A 63 -13.13 9.20 -8.97
N ARG A 64 -12.91 9.53 -7.71
CA ARG A 64 -11.59 9.83 -7.14
C ARG A 64 -11.28 8.89 -6.00
N ALA A 65 -9.98 8.67 -5.71
CA ALA A 65 -9.50 7.86 -4.59
C ALA A 65 -10.35 6.59 -4.37
N GLY A 66 -10.66 6.25 -3.12
CA GLY A 66 -11.36 5.04 -2.72
C GLY A 66 -10.39 3.93 -2.39
N VAL A 67 -10.51 3.35 -1.20
CA VAL A 67 -9.72 2.20 -0.77
C VAL A 67 -10.63 1.07 -0.33
N ALA A 68 -10.23 -0.16 -0.60
CA ALA A 68 -10.98 -1.34 -0.18
C ALA A 68 -10.05 -2.45 0.29
N ILE A 69 -10.51 -3.22 1.27
CA ILE A 69 -9.92 -4.51 1.63
C ILE A 69 -10.98 -5.57 1.38
N ALA A 70 -10.63 -6.58 0.59
CA ALA A 70 -11.45 -7.76 0.36
C ALA A 70 -10.71 -8.99 0.92
N THR A 71 -11.43 -9.83 1.67
CA THR A 71 -10.87 -11.01 2.34
C THR A 71 -11.71 -12.25 2.07
N LYS A 72 -11.09 -13.44 2.16
CA LYS A 72 -11.78 -14.73 2.07
C LYS A 72 -12.40 -15.18 3.40
N VAL A 73 -12.19 -14.41 4.47
CA VAL A 73 -12.75 -14.64 5.81
C VAL A 73 -13.57 -13.44 6.25
N SER A 74 -14.44 -13.62 7.26
CA SER A 74 -15.22 -12.52 7.83
C SER A 74 -14.32 -11.48 8.51
N HIS A 75 -14.74 -10.22 8.47
CA HIS A 75 -14.12 -9.17 9.28
C HIS A 75 -14.69 -9.22 10.70
N ASP A 76 -13.78 -9.23 11.70
CA ASP A 76 -14.13 -9.14 13.11
C ASP A 76 -14.48 -7.68 13.46
N GLU A 77 -13.75 -6.71 12.87
CA GLU A 77 -13.96 -5.28 13.02
C GLU A 77 -13.54 -4.53 11.73
N VAL A 78 -14.24 -3.44 11.42
CA VAL A 78 -13.92 -2.55 10.30
C VAL A 78 -13.88 -1.10 10.79
N ARG A 79 -12.82 -0.38 10.47
CA ARG A 79 -12.62 1.04 10.81
C ARG A 79 -12.24 1.80 9.53
N VAL A 80 -13.01 2.84 9.19
CA VAL A 80 -12.80 3.65 7.99
C VAL A 80 -12.39 5.09 8.28
N ASP A 81 -12.73 5.58 9.48
CA ASP A 81 -12.41 6.94 9.91
C ASP A 81 -11.15 6.95 10.78
N PHE A 82 -10.18 7.78 10.44
CA PHE A 82 -9.05 8.08 11.32
C PHE A 82 -8.70 9.58 11.27
N GLY A 83 -8.23 10.11 12.40
CA GLY A 83 -7.87 11.51 12.51
C GLY A 83 -9.04 12.48 12.71
N PRO A 84 -8.76 13.81 12.72
CA PRO A 84 -9.77 14.81 12.97
C PRO A 84 -10.65 15.04 11.74
N LYS A 85 -11.95 15.31 11.97
CA LYS A 85 -12.93 15.59 10.89
C LYS A 85 -12.62 16.83 10.03
N SER A 86 -11.64 17.66 10.43
CA SER A 86 -11.18 18.81 9.67
C SER A 86 -10.30 18.45 8.47
N VAL A 87 -9.81 17.22 8.40
CA VAL A 87 -8.96 16.72 7.30
C VAL A 87 -9.75 15.70 6.49
N ASP A 88 -9.78 15.85 5.17
CA ASP A 88 -10.45 14.92 4.28
C ASP A 88 -9.60 13.65 4.13
N THR A 89 -9.95 12.63 4.88
CA THR A 89 -9.35 11.29 4.82
C THR A 89 -10.21 10.28 4.06
N ALA A 90 -11.37 10.69 3.55
CA ALA A 90 -12.32 9.82 2.87
C ALA A 90 -11.73 9.17 1.62
N GLY A 91 -11.91 7.85 1.53
CA GLY A 91 -11.37 7.04 0.44
C GLY A 91 -9.87 6.83 0.50
N ARG A 92 -9.24 6.98 1.68
CA ARG A 92 -7.77 6.90 1.82
C ARG A 92 -7.29 5.95 2.91
N TRP A 93 -8.18 5.50 3.79
CA TRP A 93 -7.81 4.65 4.90
C TRP A 93 -8.93 3.69 5.27
N VAL A 94 -8.62 2.41 5.34
CA VAL A 94 -9.51 1.38 5.88
C VAL A 94 -8.69 0.37 6.66
N GLU A 95 -9.17 0.01 7.85
CA GLU A 95 -8.60 -1.03 8.69
C GLU A 95 -9.62 -2.16 8.84
N VAL A 96 -9.14 -3.40 8.78
CA VAL A 96 -9.93 -4.57 9.13
C VAL A 96 -9.15 -5.44 10.11
N ASP A 97 -9.86 -5.92 11.12
CA ASP A 97 -9.39 -7.02 11.95
C ASP A 97 -10.03 -8.31 11.44
N ILE A 98 -9.19 -9.33 11.29
CA ILE A 98 -9.62 -10.66 10.88
C ILE A 98 -9.02 -11.73 11.79
N THR A 99 -9.67 -12.87 11.83
CA THR A 99 -9.10 -14.11 12.33
C THR A 99 -8.76 -14.98 11.12
N THR A 100 -7.47 -15.33 10.97
CA THR A 100 -7.00 -16.16 9.85
C THR A 100 -7.60 -17.57 9.91
N PRO A 101 -7.60 -18.35 8.82
CA PRO A 101 -8.04 -19.74 8.85
C PRO A 101 -7.29 -20.64 9.87
N ALA A 102 -6.07 -20.25 10.25
CA ALA A 102 -5.29 -20.91 11.30
C ALA A 102 -5.68 -20.47 12.72
N GLY A 103 -6.61 -19.53 12.87
CA GLY A 103 -7.08 -19.03 14.17
C GLY A 103 -6.26 -17.87 14.73
N ASN A 104 -5.32 -17.31 13.99
CA ASN A 104 -4.46 -16.21 14.44
C ASN A 104 -5.09 -14.85 14.12
N PRO A 105 -4.98 -13.86 15.04
CA PRO A 105 -5.46 -12.51 14.78
C PRO A 105 -4.53 -11.79 13.80
N LEU A 106 -5.12 -10.96 12.92
CA LEU A 106 -4.39 -10.10 12.00
C LEU A 106 -5.14 -8.78 11.81
N THR A 107 -4.44 -7.66 11.90
CA THR A 107 -4.94 -6.35 11.47
C THR A 107 -4.34 -6.00 10.12
N VAL A 108 -5.19 -5.70 9.15
CA VAL A 108 -4.78 -5.21 7.84
C VAL A 108 -5.27 -3.79 7.66
N VAL A 109 -4.35 -2.90 7.32
CA VAL A 109 -4.64 -1.50 7.01
C VAL A 109 -4.31 -1.25 5.55
N ASN A 110 -5.25 -0.66 4.83
CA ASN A 110 -5.04 -0.21 3.46
C ASN A 110 -5.06 1.30 3.38
N CYS A 111 -3.98 1.89 2.84
CA CYS A 111 -3.78 3.32 2.78
C CYS A 111 -3.51 3.80 1.35
N TYR A 112 -4.08 4.96 1.00
CA TYR A 112 -3.79 5.71 -0.22
C TYR A 112 -3.38 7.14 0.11
N VAL A 113 -2.09 7.40 0.19
CA VAL A 113 -1.53 8.73 0.48
C VAL A 113 -1.73 9.65 -0.74
N HIS A 114 -1.96 10.93 -0.51
CA HIS A 114 -2.02 11.94 -1.57
C HIS A 114 -0.73 11.93 -2.42
N SER A 115 -0.86 12.05 -3.73
CA SER A 115 0.31 12.18 -4.61
C SER A 115 1.10 13.46 -4.33
N GLY A 116 0.41 14.53 -3.92
CA GLY A 116 1.01 15.83 -3.68
C GLY A 116 1.44 16.55 -4.97
N GLU A 117 1.93 17.74 -4.82
CA GLU A 117 2.57 18.54 -5.87
C GLU A 117 3.43 19.61 -5.18
N ALA A 118 4.75 19.51 -5.29
CA ALA A 118 5.69 20.36 -4.56
C ALA A 118 5.41 21.85 -4.74
N GLY A 119 5.36 22.60 -3.64
CA GLY A 119 5.10 24.04 -3.63
C GLY A 119 3.64 24.45 -3.87
N THR A 120 2.69 23.52 -3.75
CA THR A 120 1.26 23.81 -3.91
C THR A 120 0.44 23.33 -2.68
N PRO A 121 -0.80 23.80 -2.51
CA PRO A 121 -1.69 23.33 -1.44
C PRO A 121 -1.95 21.81 -1.44
N LYS A 122 -1.73 21.11 -2.57
CA LYS A 122 -1.82 19.66 -2.61
C LYS A 122 -0.70 18.99 -1.81
N GLN A 123 0.47 19.62 -1.75
CA GLN A 123 1.57 19.14 -0.92
C GLN A 123 1.28 19.35 0.56
N ASP A 124 0.66 20.49 0.91
CA ASP A 124 0.27 20.79 2.28
C ASP A 124 -0.77 19.75 2.78
N ALA A 125 -1.77 19.44 1.96
CA ALA A 125 -2.76 18.40 2.25
C ALA A 125 -2.11 17.01 2.42
N LYS A 126 -1.06 16.69 1.65
CA LYS A 126 -0.29 15.45 1.82
C LYS A 126 0.41 15.42 3.19
N TYR A 127 1.04 16.51 3.59
CA TYR A 127 1.70 16.59 4.89
C TYR A 127 0.70 16.50 6.05
N GLU A 128 -0.45 17.16 5.97
CA GLU A 128 -1.51 17.01 6.97
C GLU A 128 -1.96 15.56 7.13
N PHE A 129 -2.13 14.85 6.01
CA PHE A 129 -2.47 13.43 6.02
C PHE A 129 -1.36 12.57 6.64
N LEU A 130 -0.10 12.78 6.25
CA LEU A 130 1.05 12.05 6.78
C LEU A 130 1.24 12.27 8.29
N GLU A 131 0.97 13.47 8.78
CA GLU A 131 1.02 13.79 10.22
C GLU A 131 -0.01 13.01 11.03
N ILE A 132 -1.25 12.91 10.51
CA ILE A 132 -2.32 12.11 11.13
C ILE A 132 -1.98 10.63 11.06
N MET A 133 -1.53 10.16 9.90
CA MET A 133 -1.10 8.79 9.68
C MET A 133 0.00 8.39 10.66
N THR A 134 0.99 9.27 10.91
CA THR A 134 2.10 8.99 11.83
C THR A 134 1.62 8.69 13.24
N LYS A 135 0.60 9.38 13.74
CA LYS A 135 0.00 9.10 15.05
C LYS A 135 -0.62 7.71 15.10
N ARG A 136 -1.39 7.36 14.06
CA ARG A 136 -2.01 6.03 13.99
C ARG A 136 -0.98 4.93 13.80
N MET A 137 0.05 5.16 13.00
CA MET A 137 1.18 4.24 12.82
C MET A 137 1.87 3.91 14.14
N ALA A 138 2.08 4.91 15.02
CA ALA A 138 2.69 4.68 16.33
C ALA A 138 1.85 3.74 17.22
N GLU A 139 0.52 3.90 17.19
CA GLU A 139 -0.40 3.00 17.93
C GLU A 139 -0.37 1.58 17.39
N LEU A 140 -0.45 1.44 16.05
CA LEU A 140 -0.45 0.15 15.36
C LEU A 140 0.90 -0.57 15.50
N GLY A 141 2.01 0.15 15.39
CA GLY A 141 3.36 -0.40 15.51
C GLY A 141 3.68 -0.90 16.92
N ALA A 142 3.11 -0.27 17.95
CA ALA A 142 3.28 -0.66 19.34
C ALA A 142 2.35 -1.82 19.77
N SER A 143 1.44 -2.26 18.90
CA SER A 143 0.51 -3.36 19.20
C SER A 143 1.21 -4.72 19.16
N ASP A 144 0.85 -5.60 20.10
CA ASP A 144 1.26 -7.01 20.08
C ASP A 144 0.47 -7.82 19.02
N ARG A 145 -0.66 -7.27 18.51
CA ARG A 145 -1.44 -7.90 17.45
C ARG A 145 -0.68 -7.80 16.13
N PRO A 146 -0.44 -8.91 15.41
CA PRO A 146 0.13 -8.88 14.07
C PRO A 146 -0.60 -7.87 13.19
N THR A 147 0.14 -6.89 12.65
CA THR A 147 -0.44 -5.75 11.93
C THR A 147 0.40 -5.43 10.70
N VAL A 148 -0.26 -5.19 9.58
CA VAL A 148 0.36 -4.68 8.36
C VAL A 148 -0.36 -3.45 7.84
N VAL A 149 0.40 -2.43 7.47
CA VAL A 149 -0.08 -1.26 6.72
C VAL A 149 0.42 -1.41 5.29
N VAL A 150 -0.52 -1.49 4.35
CA VAL A 150 -0.21 -1.64 2.92
C VAL A 150 -0.82 -0.51 2.11
N GLY A 151 -0.34 -0.34 0.91
CA GLY A 151 -0.94 0.56 -0.05
C GLY A 151 0.03 1.43 -0.80
N ASP A 152 -0.53 2.33 -1.60
CA ASP A 152 0.20 3.35 -2.34
C ASP A 152 0.46 4.55 -1.41
N LEU A 153 1.68 4.64 -0.90
CA LEU A 153 2.10 5.71 -0.01
C LEU A 153 2.63 6.94 -0.77
N ASN A 154 2.71 6.86 -2.10
CA ASN A 154 3.13 7.95 -2.98
C ASN A 154 4.47 8.60 -2.58
N VAL A 155 5.38 7.84 -1.96
CA VAL A 155 6.73 8.27 -1.54
C VAL A 155 7.72 7.13 -1.78
N GLY A 156 8.83 7.42 -2.45
CA GLY A 156 10.01 6.57 -2.42
C GLY A 156 10.85 6.96 -1.19
N HIS A 157 11.08 6.04 -0.26
CA HIS A 157 11.80 6.33 0.98
C HIS A 157 13.28 6.61 0.71
N ARG A 158 13.92 5.73 -0.05
CA ARG A 158 15.37 5.78 -0.29
C ARG A 158 15.68 6.01 -1.77
N TRP A 159 16.91 6.37 -2.08
CA TRP A 159 17.38 6.49 -3.46
C TRP A 159 17.24 5.18 -4.25
N LEU A 160 17.26 4.03 -3.57
CA LEU A 160 17.02 2.71 -4.14
C LEU A 160 15.58 2.53 -4.66
N ASP A 161 14.64 3.35 -4.19
CA ASP A 161 13.21 3.22 -4.50
C ASP A 161 12.82 3.95 -5.79
N ILE A 162 13.72 4.74 -6.37
CA ILE A 162 13.44 5.54 -7.56
C ILE A 162 14.58 5.43 -8.57
N ARG A 163 14.31 4.91 -9.75
CA ARG A 163 15.35 4.73 -10.78
C ARG A 163 16.09 6.02 -11.11
N ASN A 164 15.39 7.11 -11.28
CA ASN A 164 15.95 8.43 -11.63
C ASN A 164 15.91 9.39 -10.43
N TRP A 165 16.29 8.94 -9.24
CA TRP A 165 16.16 9.69 -7.99
C TRP A 165 16.82 11.09 -8.02
N LYS A 166 17.98 11.25 -8.71
CA LYS A 166 18.67 12.54 -8.80
C LYS A 166 17.84 13.63 -9.46
N GLY A 167 17.02 13.26 -10.45
CA GLY A 167 16.11 14.18 -11.14
C GLY A 167 14.82 14.46 -10.33
N ASN A 168 14.57 13.70 -9.26
CA ASN A 168 13.33 13.77 -8.48
C ASN A 168 13.50 14.38 -7.08
N LEU A 169 14.69 14.84 -6.70
CA LEU A 169 14.99 15.40 -5.37
C LEU A 169 14.11 16.61 -4.96
N LYS A 170 13.46 17.26 -5.92
CA LYS A 170 12.57 18.42 -5.71
C LYS A 170 11.12 18.13 -6.08
N ASN A 171 10.81 16.88 -6.36
CA ASN A 171 9.46 16.47 -6.76
C ASN A 171 8.73 15.80 -5.60
N SER A 172 7.42 16.03 -5.53
CA SER A 172 6.56 15.26 -4.61
C SER A 172 6.75 13.76 -4.85
N GLY A 173 6.73 13.00 -3.77
CA GLY A 173 7.06 11.59 -3.74
C GLY A 173 8.53 11.31 -3.45
N PHE A 174 9.41 12.33 -3.41
CA PHE A 174 10.82 12.15 -3.00
C PHE A 174 11.41 13.37 -2.28
N LEU A 175 10.58 14.23 -1.74
CA LEU A 175 11.05 15.38 -0.93
C LEU A 175 11.66 14.88 0.39
N PRO A 176 12.68 15.57 0.92
CA PRO A 176 13.29 15.20 2.21
C PRO A 176 12.27 15.10 3.34
N GLU A 177 11.29 16.01 3.38
CA GLU A 177 10.25 16.06 4.38
C GLU A 177 9.32 14.84 4.31
N GLU A 178 8.99 14.36 3.10
CA GLU A 178 8.19 13.14 2.91
C GLU A 178 8.95 11.89 3.38
N ARG A 179 10.24 11.81 3.08
CA ARG A 179 11.11 10.70 3.48
C ARG A 179 11.30 10.64 5.00
N ALA A 180 11.33 11.78 5.69
CA ALA A 180 11.45 11.86 7.14
C ALA A 180 10.29 11.18 7.89
N TYR A 181 9.09 11.12 7.30
CA TYR A 181 7.99 10.31 7.87
C TYR A 181 8.34 8.82 7.87
N PHE A 182 8.92 8.32 6.78
CA PHE A 182 9.38 6.93 6.72
C PHE A 182 10.49 6.65 7.73
N ASP A 183 11.44 7.58 7.91
CA ASP A 183 12.47 7.46 8.95
C ASP A 183 11.84 7.34 10.35
N THR A 184 10.73 8.02 10.59
CA THR A 184 9.97 7.90 11.84
C THR A 184 9.32 6.52 11.98
N TRP A 185 8.79 5.97 10.89
CA TRP A 185 8.03 4.71 10.92
C TRP A 185 8.91 3.46 10.91
N ILE A 186 10.05 3.49 10.23
CA ILE A 186 10.92 2.30 10.01
C ILE A 186 12.37 2.50 10.44
N GLY A 187 12.76 3.70 10.85
CA GLY A 187 14.13 4.08 11.19
C GLY A 187 14.86 4.72 10.02
N HIS A 188 15.86 5.57 10.34
CA HIS A 188 16.75 6.17 9.35
C HIS A 188 17.71 5.13 8.79
N GLU A 189 18.00 5.19 7.48
CA GLU A 189 18.83 4.20 6.78
C GLU A 189 20.25 4.01 7.36
N ASP A 190 20.80 5.02 8.01
CA ASP A 190 22.12 4.97 8.65
C ASP A 190 22.06 4.55 10.13
N SER A 191 20.89 4.26 10.69
CA SER A 191 20.74 3.87 12.07
C SER A 191 20.86 2.36 12.27
N GLU A 192 21.42 1.93 13.42
CA GLU A 192 21.57 0.51 13.77
C GLU A 192 20.21 -0.21 13.91
N ASP A 193 19.13 0.54 14.15
CA ASP A 193 17.77 0.03 14.30
C ASP A 193 16.91 0.18 13.03
N TYR A 194 17.53 0.54 11.90
CA TYR A 194 16.82 0.62 10.61
C TYR A 194 16.16 -0.71 10.25
N ASN A 195 14.87 -0.62 9.94
CA ASN A 195 14.06 -1.74 9.45
C ASN A 195 14.01 -2.98 10.37
N LEU A 196 14.21 -2.80 11.67
CA LEU A 196 14.14 -3.89 12.66
C LEU A 196 12.80 -4.00 13.40
N GLY A 197 11.91 -3.01 13.26
CA GLY A 197 10.62 -2.99 13.97
C GLY A 197 10.75 -2.73 15.48
N THR A 198 11.87 -2.17 15.92
CA THR A 198 12.14 -1.86 17.33
C THR A 198 11.39 -0.60 17.77
N GLY A 199 11.01 -0.54 19.05
CA GLY A 199 10.39 0.65 19.64
C GLY A 199 9.01 0.99 19.08
N GLY A 200 8.24 0.01 18.58
CA GLY A 200 6.92 0.23 17.98
C GLY A 200 6.98 0.71 16.53
N ARG A 201 8.15 0.62 15.89
CA ARG A 201 8.30 0.89 14.46
C ARG A 201 7.89 -0.31 13.61
N PHE A 202 7.71 -0.05 12.33
CA PHE A 202 7.42 -1.06 11.31
C PHE A 202 8.68 -1.57 10.63
N VAL A 203 8.54 -2.71 9.99
CA VAL A 203 9.51 -3.28 9.06
C VAL A 203 8.98 -3.09 7.64
N ASP A 204 9.75 -2.48 6.76
CA ASP A 204 9.52 -2.53 5.31
C ASP A 204 9.82 -3.94 4.82
N VAL A 205 8.76 -4.70 4.54
CA VAL A 205 8.85 -6.11 4.15
C VAL A 205 9.64 -6.27 2.85
N GLY A 206 9.47 -5.34 1.90
CA GLY A 206 10.23 -5.37 0.65
C GLY A 206 11.74 -5.27 0.88
N ARG A 207 12.18 -4.37 1.76
CA ARG A 207 13.59 -4.25 2.12
C ARG A 207 14.10 -5.39 2.97
N LYS A 208 13.24 -5.96 3.83
CA LYS A 208 13.59 -7.16 4.60
C LYS A 208 13.91 -8.34 3.69
N VAL A 209 13.14 -8.56 2.63
CA VAL A 209 13.28 -9.72 1.74
C VAL A 209 14.34 -9.50 0.66
N HIS A 210 14.34 -8.34 0.01
CA HIS A 210 15.24 -8.08 -1.11
C HIS A 210 16.57 -7.42 -0.72
N GLY A 211 16.65 -6.81 0.47
CA GLY A 211 17.85 -6.11 0.94
C GLY A 211 18.14 -4.82 0.17
N GLU A 212 19.42 -4.48 0.10
CA GLU A 212 19.95 -3.22 -0.45
C GLU A 212 20.10 -3.28 -1.99
N VAL A 213 18.98 -3.40 -2.71
CA VAL A 213 18.95 -3.42 -4.17
C VAL A 213 18.11 -2.29 -4.74
N GLU A 214 18.39 -1.83 -5.96
CA GLU A 214 17.51 -0.91 -6.68
C GLU A 214 16.17 -1.59 -6.97
N GLY A 215 15.07 -0.91 -6.65
CA GLY A 215 13.73 -1.50 -6.74
C GLY A 215 13.50 -2.59 -5.68
N PRO A 216 12.75 -3.67 -5.98
CA PRO A 216 11.90 -3.81 -7.18
C PRO A 216 10.81 -2.72 -7.20
N TYR A 217 10.60 -2.13 -8.37
CA TYR A 217 9.64 -1.03 -8.52
C TYR A 217 8.21 -1.55 -8.62
N SER A 218 7.25 -0.73 -8.14
CA SER A 218 5.83 -1.06 -8.15
C SER A 218 5.00 -0.16 -9.08
N TRP A 219 5.54 1.00 -9.49
CA TRP A 219 4.87 1.96 -10.36
C TRP A 219 5.75 2.42 -11.51
N TRP A 220 5.14 2.59 -12.70
CA TRP A 220 5.79 3.14 -13.90
C TRP A 220 4.84 4.06 -14.64
N SER A 221 5.28 5.29 -14.93
CA SER A 221 4.52 6.24 -15.73
C SER A 221 4.03 5.62 -17.05
N TRP A 222 2.86 6.06 -17.51
CA TRP A 222 2.36 5.74 -18.86
C TRP A 222 3.19 6.40 -19.97
N ARG A 223 4.06 7.36 -19.64
CA ARG A 223 4.84 8.17 -20.58
C ARG A 223 6.28 7.69 -20.68
N GLY A 224 6.95 8.09 -21.79
CA GLY A 224 8.40 7.97 -21.92
C GLY A 224 8.97 6.55 -21.96
N LYS A 225 8.14 5.54 -22.27
CA LYS A 225 8.53 4.12 -22.21
C LYS A 225 9.06 3.70 -20.83
N ALA A 226 8.55 4.33 -19.77
CA ALA A 226 9.04 4.10 -18.41
C ALA A 226 8.97 2.62 -18.02
N PHE A 227 7.89 1.93 -18.40
CA PHE A 227 7.72 0.51 -18.12
C PHE A 227 8.78 -0.35 -18.86
N ASP A 228 8.98 -0.14 -20.16
CA ASP A 228 9.92 -0.92 -20.96
C ASP A 228 11.37 -0.70 -20.53
N ASN A 229 11.70 0.54 -20.12
CA ASN A 229 13.03 0.93 -19.65
C ASN A 229 13.26 0.64 -18.15
N ASP A 230 12.27 0.08 -17.47
CA ASP A 230 12.25 -0.12 -16.03
C ASP A 230 12.59 1.17 -15.22
N THR A 231 12.11 2.32 -15.72
CA THR A 231 12.25 3.61 -15.04
C THR A 231 11.08 3.76 -14.06
N GLY A 232 11.13 2.98 -13.00
CA GLY A 232 10.06 2.83 -12.04
C GLY A 232 10.34 3.50 -10.69
N TRP A 233 9.29 3.49 -9.86
CA TRP A 233 9.28 3.91 -8.47
C TRP A 233 8.71 2.78 -7.60
N ARG A 234 9.27 2.58 -6.41
CA ARG A 234 8.69 1.72 -5.38
C ARG A 234 7.98 2.63 -4.38
N ILE A 235 6.68 2.75 -4.52
CA ILE A 235 5.81 3.63 -3.73
C ILE A 235 4.64 2.88 -3.09
N ASP A 236 4.49 1.60 -3.42
CA ASP A 236 3.54 0.68 -2.80
C ASP A 236 4.29 -0.20 -1.79
N TYR A 237 3.78 -0.29 -0.57
CA TYR A 237 4.50 -0.90 0.55
C TYR A 237 3.67 -1.96 1.27
N HIS A 238 4.38 -2.86 1.95
CA HIS A 238 3.92 -3.63 3.09
C HIS A 238 4.80 -3.25 4.27
N LEU A 239 4.24 -2.52 5.23
CA LEU A 239 4.88 -2.14 6.48
C LEU A 239 4.29 -3.01 7.59
N ALA A 240 5.04 -4.01 8.05
CA ALA A 240 4.61 -4.95 9.07
C ALA A 240 5.19 -4.57 10.44
N ASN A 241 4.39 -4.66 11.50
CA ASN A 241 4.94 -4.54 12.87
C ASN A 241 5.82 -5.76 13.20
N ALA A 242 6.61 -5.68 14.27
CA ALA A 242 7.57 -6.72 14.62
C ALA A 242 6.96 -8.14 14.73
N PRO A 243 5.80 -8.35 15.38
CA PRO A 243 5.16 -9.67 15.42
C PRO A 243 4.86 -10.26 14.04
N LEU A 244 4.30 -9.45 13.12
CA LEU A 244 3.97 -9.92 11.78
C LEU A 244 5.21 -10.04 10.89
N ALA A 245 6.15 -9.10 10.98
CA ALA A 245 7.38 -9.13 10.21
C ALA A 245 8.23 -10.38 10.44
N ALA A 246 8.11 -11.01 11.60
CA ALA A 246 8.78 -12.27 11.92
C ALA A 246 8.23 -13.48 11.12
N THR A 247 7.01 -13.38 10.59
CA THR A 247 6.32 -14.47 9.88
C THR A 247 6.40 -14.37 8.35
N VAL A 248 7.07 -13.34 7.81
CA VAL A 248 7.22 -13.13 6.37
C VAL A 248 8.02 -14.27 5.75
N THR A 249 7.47 -14.90 4.71
CA THR A 249 8.11 -16.00 3.96
C THR A 249 8.43 -15.64 2.52
N ASP A 250 7.68 -14.70 1.91
CA ASP A 250 7.92 -14.22 0.54
C ASP A 250 7.46 -12.78 0.37
N TYR A 251 8.06 -12.07 -0.58
CA TYR A 251 7.63 -10.76 -1.05
C TYR A 251 8.02 -10.57 -2.51
N ARG A 252 7.06 -10.15 -3.35
CA ARG A 252 7.32 -9.91 -4.76
C ARG A 252 6.46 -8.80 -5.34
N ILE A 253 6.94 -8.21 -6.41
CA ILE A 253 6.18 -7.33 -7.29
C ILE A 253 5.71 -8.15 -8.49
N ASP A 254 4.42 -8.27 -8.66
CA ASP A 254 3.82 -9.08 -9.73
C ASP A 254 3.67 -8.24 -11.01
N ARG A 255 4.83 -7.87 -11.55
CA ARG A 255 4.95 -7.00 -12.72
C ARG A 255 4.41 -7.69 -13.96
N ALA A 256 3.55 -7.03 -14.73
CA ALA A 256 3.07 -7.52 -16.02
C ALA A 256 4.23 -7.83 -16.99
N PRO A 257 4.12 -8.88 -17.84
CA PRO A 257 5.18 -9.26 -18.76
C PRO A 257 5.54 -8.18 -19.81
N SER A 258 4.57 -7.31 -20.16
CA SER A 258 4.77 -6.24 -21.13
C SER A 258 3.90 -5.02 -20.82
N TYR A 259 4.23 -3.88 -21.44
CA TYR A 259 3.44 -2.67 -21.35
C TYR A 259 1.96 -2.89 -21.73
N ASP A 260 1.71 -3.66 -22.78
CA ASP A 260 0.36 -3.87 -23.33
C ASP A 260 -0.52 -4.80 -22.45
N THR A 261 0.11 -5.62 -21.62
CA THR A 261 -0.61 -6.56 -20.74
C THR A 261 -0.86 -6.01 -19.34
N ARG A 262 -0.31 -4.83 -19.01
CA ARG A 262 -0.59 -4.21 -17.72
C ARG A 262 -1.97 -3.59 -17.66
N TRP A 263 -2.69 -3.88 -16.61
CA TRP A 263 -4.04 -3.36 -16.38
C TRP A 263 -4.08 -2.13 -15.46
N SER A 264 -2.97 -1.81 -14.80
CA SER A 264 -2.73 -0.57 -14.05
C SER A 264 -1.35 -0.02 -14.35
N ASP A 265 -1.05 1.21 -13.97
CA ASP A 265 0.31 1.78 -13.94
C ASP A 265 1.10 1.31 -12.69
N HIS A 266 0.42 0.72 -11.72
CA HIS A 266 1.03 -0.02 -10.62
C HIS A 266 1.00 -1.53 -10.89
N ALA A 267 1.94 -2.25 -10.30
CA ALA A 267 1.93 -3.71 -10.22
C ALA A 267 1.50 -4.16 -8.83
N PRO A 268 0.80 -5.30 -8.70
CA PRO A 268 0.50 -5.87 -7.40
C PRO A 268 1.76 -6.14 -6.59
N VAL A 269 1.74 -5.72 -5.34
CA VAL A 269 2.74 -6.05 -4.33
C VAL A 269 2.18 -7.17 -3.47
N ILE A 270 2.84 -8.31 -3.44
CA ILE A 270 2.36 -9.52 -2.77
C ILE A 270 3.36 -9.93 -1.70
N ALA A 271 2.85 -10.21 -0.51
CA ALA A 271 3.63 -10.83 0.55
C ALA A 271 2.89 -12.05 1.14
N ASP A 272 3.66 -13.06 1.51
CA ASP A 272 3.20 -14.27 2.17
C ASP A 272 3.65 -14.24 3.63
N TYR A 273 2.70 -14.48 4.54
CA TYR A 273 2.90 -14.49 5.99
C TYR A 273 2.51 -15.86 6.55
N ASP A 274 3.41 -16.50 7.28
CA ASP A 274 3.15 -17.76 7.96
C ASP A 274 2.47 -17.50 9.31
N ILE A 275 1.17 -17.24 9.25
CA ILE A 275 0.34 -16.84 10.38
C ILE A 275 -1.01 -17.58 10.35
#